data_9e60ff16698afab98578a7bbde0363e5
#
_entry.id   9e60ff16698afab98578a7bbde0363e5
#
_cell.length_a   1.000
_cell.length_b   1.000
_cell.length_c   1.000
_cell.angle_alpha   90.00
_cell.angle_beta   90.00
_cell.angle_gamma   90.00
#
_symmetry.space_group_name_H-M   'P 1'
#
loop_
_entity.id
_entity.type
_entity.pdbx_description
1 polymer ?
#
loop_
_entity_poly.entity_id
_entity_poly.type
_entity_poly.pdbx_seq_one_letter_code
_entity_poly.pdbx_strand_id
1 'polypeptide(L)'
;SDPTNPKPVVEFRNLDKNNTGNEKADEGYHQMLRGVDLDCSGQAGAIALYFNNAQNSSIENVKITATGAFTGLRGLPNAGTGVVNIEIEGGQYGIDDVGAGGSGSVIAGAVLRNQTITAVRHQSFAPVTFVGFEIVTAPGSTTAAVTIDPGFNQANFAALSFVDGIIRLGGAPAVAAIDNRSGSGKNCYARNVYVTGADALVQSGAQPVVS
;
A
#
# COMPACT_ATOMS: atom_id res chain seq x y z
N SER A 1 2.94 7.58 -20.61
CA SER A 1 3.42 6.30 -20.05
C SER A 1 2.38 5.20 -20.27
N ASP A 2 2.83 3.97 -20.46
CA ASP A 2 1.99 2.81 -20.75
C ASP A 2 1.44 2.20 -19.43
N PRO A 3 0.11 2.21 -19.22
CA PRO A 3 -0.47 1.68 -17.97
C PRO A 3 -0.41 0.15 -17.88
N THR A 4 -0.17 -0.56 -19.00
CA THR A 4 0.00 -2.02 -19.00
C THR A 4 1.43 -2.44 -18.63
N ASN A 5 2.38 -1.51 -18.68
CA ASN A 5 3.78 -1.71 -18.28
C ASN A 5 4.26 -0.51 -17.45
N PRO A 6 3.78 -0.37 -16.21
CA PRO A 6 4.08 0.78 -15.36
C PRO A 6 5.59 0.91 -15.09
N LYS A 7 6.08 2.16 -15.08
CA LYS A 7 7.49 2.48 -14.86
C LYS A 7 7.66 3.44 -13.70
N PRO A 8 8.69 3.26 -12.87
CA PRO A 8 8.99 4.18 -11.77
C PRO A 8 9.58 5.50 -12.27
N VAL A 9 9.20 6.59 -11.59
CA VAL A 9 9.82 7.91 -11.73
C VAL A 9 11.06 7.98 -10.85
N VAL A 10 10.92 7.56 -9.61
CA VAL A 10 12.02 7.39 -8.66
C VAL A 10 12.06 5.94 -8.22
N GLU A 11 13.25 5.36 -8.20
CA GLU A 11 13.43 3.94 -7.95
C GLU A 11 14.55 3.67 -6.97
N PHE A 12 14.20 2.95 -5.90
CA PHE A 12 15.11 2.38 -4.93
C PHE A 12 14.89 0.87 -4.91
N ARG A 13 15.66 0.15 -5.69
CA ARG A 13 15.68 -1.32 -5.67
C ARG A 13 17.05 -1.84 -5.99
N ASN A 14 17.37 -3.00 -5.48
CA ASN A 14 18.58 -3.72 -5.90
C ASN A 14 18.23 -4.76 -6.96
N LEU A 15 19.00 -4.74 -8.02
CA LEU A 15 19.05 -5.82 -8.98
C LEU A 15 20.14 -6.81 -8.55
N ASP A 16 19.92 -8.08 -8.86
CA ASP A 16 20.93 -9.13 -8.67
C ASP A 16 22.29 -8.71 -9.25
N LYS A 17 23.35 -8.89 -8.48
CA LYS A 17 24.75 -8.60 -8.89
C LYS A 17 25.14 -9.24 -10.23
N ASN A 18 24.51 -10.34 -10.56
CA ASN A 18 24.71 -11.03 -11.83
C ASN A 18 23.89 -10.45 -12.99
N ASN A 19 23.17 -9.36 -12.75
CA ASN A 19 22.34 -8.67 -13.73
C ASN A 19 21.32 -9.59 -14.43
N THR A 20 20.79 -10.56 -13.69
CA THR A 20 19.77 -11.50 -14.20
C THR A 20 18.39 -10.86 -14.33
N GLY A 21 18.26 -9.58 -13.99
CA GLY A 21 17.00 -8.84 -13.96
C GLY A 21 16.07 -9.18 -12.79
N ASN A 22 16.48 -10.07 -11.90
CA ASN A 22 15.74 -10.40 -10.70
C ASN A 22 15.96 -9.35 -9.63
N GLU A 23 14.87 -8.95 -8.97
CA GLU A 23 14.98 -8.06 -7.81
C GLU A 23 15.43 -8.84 -6.57
N LYS A 24 16.33 -8.23 -5.82
CA LYS A 24 16.76 -8.71 -4.51
C LYS A 24 16.47 -7.66 -3.45
N ALA A 25 15.29 -7.74 -2.89
CA ALA A 25 14.85 -6.84 -1.82
C ALA A 25 15.72 -6.95 -0.55
N ASP A 26 16.53 -7.96 -0.43
CA ASP A 26 17.40 -8.25 0.70
C ASP A 26 18.84 -7.69 0.57
N GLU A 27 19.14 -6.95 -0.49
CA GLU A 27 20.48 -6.40 -0.72
C GLU A 27 20.60 -4.86 -0.58
N GLY A 28 19.50 -4.11 -0.58
CA GLY A 28 19.50 -2.64 -0.50
C GLY A 28 19.34 -2.11 0.91
N TYR A 29 20.39 -2.16 1.72
CA TYR A 29 20.34 -1.69 3.11
C TYR A 29 20.51 -0.19 3.23
N HIS A 30 19.92 0.41 4.30
CA HIS A 30 20.14 1.80 4.70
C HIS A 30 19.76 2.83 3.62
N GLN A 31 18.79 2.52 2.76
CA GLN A 31 18.29 3.48 1.80
C GLN A 31 17.25 4.39 2.47
N MET A 32 17.37 5.69 2.24
CA MET A 32 16.46 6.67 2.83
C MET A 32 15.99 7.68 1.77
N LEU A 33 14.68 7.90 1.72
CA LEU A 33 14.08 9.04 1.01
C LEU A 33 13.38 9.93 2.02
N ARG A 34 13.76 11.21 2.07
CA ARG A 34 13.23 12.14 3.07
C ARG A 34 13.00 13.54 2.52
N GLY A 35 11.87 14.14 2.89
CA GLY A 35 11.58 15.54 2.62
C GLY A 35 11.48 15.87 1.14
N VAL A 36 10.85 14.98 0.35
CA VAL A 36 10.74 15.12 -1.11
C VAL A 36 9.27 15.11 -1.51
N ASP A 37 8.90 16.01 -2.40
CA ASP A 37 7.62 16.01 -3.09
C ASP A 37 7.79 15.42 -4.50
N LEU A 38 6.97 14.43 -4.85
CA LEU A 38 6.95 13.78 -6.15
C LEU A 38 5.63 14.08 -6.86
N ASP A 39 5.69 14.47 -8.13
CA ASP A 39 4.51 14.67 -8.96
C ASP A 39 4.63 13.88 -10.27
N CYS A 40 3.69 12.95 -10.47
CA CYS A 40 3.56 12.19 -11.71
C CYS A 40 2.15 12.27 -12.30
N SER A 41 1.43 13.35 -12.01
CA SER A 41 0.06 13.57 -12.46
C SER A 41 -0.09 13.45 -13.98
N GLY A 42 -1.18 12.83 -14.43
CA GLY A 42 -1.48 12.65 -15.84
C GLY A 42 -0.66 11.57 -16.55
N GLN A 43 0.20 10.85 -15.84
CA GLN A 43 1.06 9.81 -16.40
C GLN A 43 0.49 8.41 -16.07
N ALA A 44 -0.44 7.91 -16.87
CA ALA A 44 -1.25 6.71 -16.58
C ALA A 44 -0.44 5.45 -16.22
N GLY A 45 0.78 5.30 -16.72
CA GLY A 45 1.69 4.19 -16.40
C GLY A 45 2.81 4.56 -15.43
N ALA A 46 2.71 5.69 -14.71
CA ALA A 46 3.76 6.07 -13.76
C ALA A 46 3.55 5.43 -12.39
N ILE A 47 4.66 4.97 -11.81
CA ILE A 47 4.83 4.67 -10.40
C ILE A 47 5.65 5.83 -9.84
N ALA A 48 5.10 6.66 -8.96
CA ALA A 48 5.84 7.82 -8.49
C ALA A 48 7.12 7.42 -7.74
N LEU A 49 7.00 6.47 -6.82
CA LEU A 49 8.11 5.92 -6.06
C LEU A 49 8.05 4.39 -6.05
N TYR A 50 9.10 3.74 -6.49
CA TYR A 50 9.30 2.31 -6.29
C TYR A 50 10.37 2.10 -5.22
N PHE A 51 9.98 1.49 -4.10
CA PHE A 51 10.84 1.33 -2.94
C PHE A 51 10.76 -0.11 -2.41
N ASN A 52 11.68 -0.94 -2.85
CA ASN A 52 11.75 -2.35 -2.45
C ASN A 52 13.17 -2.67 -1.97
N ASN A 53 13.45 -2.35 -0.71
CA ASN A 53 14.78 -2.41 -0.14
C ASN A 53 14.81 -3.24 1.15
N ALA A 54 16.02 -3.64 1.53
CA ALA A 54 16.30 -4.42 2.72
C ALA A 54 16.14 -3.58 4.02
N GLN A 55 16.62 -4.14 5.10
CA GLN A 55 16.49 -3.60 6.45
C GLN A 55 17.15 -2.21 6.60
N ASN A 56 16.70 -1.47 7.60
CA ASN A 56 17.17 -0.13 7.95
C ASN A 56 17.02 0.91 6.80
N SER A 57 16.00 0.73 5.98
CA SER A 57 15.65 1.69 4.94
C SER A 57 14.37 2.42 5.33
N SER A 58 14.19 3.68 4.97
CA SER A 58 13.01 4.46 5.36
C SER A 58 12.52 5.44 4.31
N ILE A 59 11.23 5.77 4.40
CA ILE A 59 10.57 6.86 3.67
C ILE A 59 10.02 7.82 4.71
N GLU A 60 10.41 9.09 4.68
CA GLU A 60 10.05 10.05 5.71
C GLU A 60 9.64 11.40 5.13
N ASN A 61 8.49 11.92 5.57
CA ASN A 61 8.01 13.24 5.17
C ASN A 61 7.98 13.40 3.64
N VAL A 62 7.28 12.49 2.96
CA VAL A 62 7.18 12.47 1.49
C VAL A 62 5.74 12.74 1.08
N LYS A 63 5.57 13.66 0.14
CA LYS A 63 4.28 13.92 -0.51
C LYS A 63 4.32 13.46 -1.96
N ILE A 64 3.28 12.76 -2.39
CA ILE A 64 3.16 12.22 -3.73
C ILE A 64 1.85 12.68 -4.35
N THR A 65 1.92 13.34 -5.50
CA THR A 65 0.77 13.66 -6.35
C THR A 65 0.78 12.70 -7.54
N ALA A 66 -0.18 11.77 -7.55
CA ALA A 66 -0.27 10.69 -8.53
C ALA A 66 -1.60 10.68 -9.29
N THR A 67 -2.29 11.83 -9.39
CA THR A 67 -3.60 11.93 -10.05
C THR A 67 -3.52 11.43 -11.49
N GLY A 68 -4.28 10.38 -11.82
CA GLY A 68 -4.25 9.74 -13.14
C GLY A 68 -3.03 8.84 -13.39
N ALA A 69 -2.18 8.61 -12.39
CA ALA A 69 -1.05 7.69 -12.48
C ALA A 69 -1.44 6.26 -12.07
N PHE A 70 -0.54 5.30 -12.24
CA PHE A 70 -0.75 3.92 -11.81
C PHE A 70 -0.72 3.80 -10.29
N THR A 71 0.34 4.27 -9.63
CA THR A 71 0.43 4.22 -8.15
C THR A 71 1.36 5.30 -7.60
N GLY A 72 1.09 5.72 -6.38
CA GLY A 72 2.00 6.60 -5.66
C GLY A 72 3.25 5.88 -5.16
N LEU A 73 3.07 4.88 -4.32
CA LEU A 73 4.17 4.07 -3.78
C LEU A 73 4.00 2.61 -4.17
N ARG A 74 5.05 1.99 -4.72
CA ARG A 74 5.12 0.57 -4.97
C ARG A 74 6.22 -0.10 -4.18
N GLY A 75 5.89 -1.20 -3.51
CA GLY A 75 6.77 -1.84 -2.53
C GLY A 75 6.87 -1.06 -1.23
N LEU A 76 7.58 -1.60 -0.27
CA LEU A 76 7.81 -1.01 1.05
C LEU A 76 9.23 -1.31 1.53
N PRO A 77 9.79 -0.47 2.41
CA PRO A 77 11.02 -0.82 3.11
C PRO A 77 10.80 -2.05 3.97
N ASN A 78 11.81 -2.92 4.06
CA ASN A 78 11.77 -4.16 4.82
C ASN A 78 12.11 -3.97 6.31
N ALA A 79 12.23 -5.06 7.05
CA ALA A 79 12.32 -5.12 8.51
C ALA A 79 13.15 -4.06 9.23
N GLY A 80 12.67 -3.67 10.39
CA GLY A 80 13.33 -2.71 11.28
C GLY A 80 13.25 -1.27 10.81
N THR A 81 12.29 -0.97 9.95
CA THR A 81 12.14 0.30 9.28
C THR A 81 10.70 0.67 9.08
N GLY A 82 10.46 1.83 8.52
CA GLY A 82 9.10 2.29 8.33
C GLY A 82 8.96 3.39 7.31
N VAL A 83 7.70 3.71 7.10
CA VAL A 83 7.26 4.88 6.37
C VAL A 83 6.65 5.83 7.39
N VAL A 84 7.13 7.06 7.45
CA VAL A 84 6.66 8.06 8.41
C VAL A 84 6.21 9.31 7.68
N ASN A 85 4.98 9.75 7.96
CA ASN A 85 4.39 10.95 7.36
C ASN A 85 4.44 10.91 5.82
N ILE A 86 3.74 9.98 5.22
CA ILE A 86 3.53 9.92 3.78
C ILE A 86 2.14 10.44 3.42
N GLU A 87 2.08 11.35 2.45
CA GLU A 87 0.81 11.80 1.84
C GLU A 87 0.78 11.37 0.37
N ILE A 88 -0.29 10.69 -0.05
CA ILE A 88 -0.46 10.26 -1.45
C ILE A 88 -1.85 10.70 -1.94
N GLU A 89 -1.85 11.55 -2.95
CA GLU A 89 -3.05 12.05 -3.61
C GLU A 89 -3.22 11.40 -4.98
N GLY A 90 -4.34 10.71 -5.20
CA GLY A 90 -4.67 10.08 -6.48
C GLY A 90 -3.98 8.74 -6.72
N GLY A 91 -3.87 8.35 -8.00
CA GLY A 91 -3.42 7.05 -8.46
C GLY A 91 -4.56 6.03 -8.57
N GLN A 92 -4.31 4.94 -9.29
CA GLN A 92 -5.19 3.75 -9.18
C GLN A 92 -5.02 3.13 -7.80
N TYR A 93 -3.78 3.07 -7.32
CA TYR A 93 -3.39 2.63 -5.99
C TYR A 93 -2.60 3.73 -5.29
N GLY A 94 -2.81 3.91 -4.00
CA GLY A 94 -1.96 4.75 -3.17
C GLY A 94 -0.66 4.02 -2.84
N ILE A 95 -0.79 2.90 -2.12
CA ILE A 95 0.30 1.99 -1.80
C ILE A 95 0.01 0.64 -2.45
N ASP A 96 0.88 0.22 -3.36
CA ASP A 96 0.86 -1.09 -4.01
C ASP A 96 2.02 -1.93 -3.46
N ASP A 97 1.75 -2.65 -2.37
CA ASP A 97 2.75 -3.46 -1.70
C ASP A 97 2.92 -4.80 -2.41
N VAL A 98 3.84 -4.79 -3.36
CA VAL A 98 4.27 -5.95 -4.15
C VAL A 98 5.72 -6.23 -3.80
N GLY A 99 5.97 -7.00 -2.79
CA GLY A 99 7.34 -7.28 -2.39
C GLY A 99 7.57 -8.76 -2.08
N ALA A 100 8.79 -9.23 -2.33
CA ALA A 100 9.25 -10.54 -1.88
C ALA A 100 9.93 -10.48 -0.50
N GLY A 101 9.94 -9.31 0.14
CA GLY A 101 10.56 -9.12 1.44
C GLY A 101 9.77 -9.78 2.57
N GLY A 102 10.41 -10.66 3.34
CA GLY A 102 9.79 -11.44 4.41
C GLY A 102 9.62 -10.72 5.75
N SER A 103 9.87 -9.43 5.82
CA SER A 103 9.98 -8.71 7.09
C SER A 103 9.05 -7.51 7.12
N GLY A 104 8.36 -7.31 8.24
CA GLY A 104 7.30 -6.32 8.36
C GLY A 104 7.74 -4.87 8.35
N SER A 105 6.88 -4.01 7.80
CA SER A 105 7.01 -2.54 7.84
C SER A 105 5.99 -1.91 8.76
N VAL A 106 6.34 -0.76 9.35
CA VAL A 106 5.40 0.12 10.04
C VAL A 106 5.19 1.38 9.19
N ILE A 107 3.95 1.74 8.97
CA ILE A 107 3.54 2.96 8.26
C ILE A 107 2.83 3.86 9.28
N ALA A 108 3.49 4.93 9.68
CA ALA A 108 2.98 5.87 10.68
C ALA A 108 2.64 7.22 10.04
N GLY A 109 1.45 7.72 10.28
CA GLY A 109 1.01 9.02 9.78
C GLY A 109 0.74 9.03 8.26
N ALA A 110 0.20 7.92 7.71
CA ALA A 110 -0.16 7.89 6.29
C ALA A 110 -1.45 8.65 6.02
N VAL A 111 -1.46 9.44 4.95
CA VAL A 111 -2.65 10.10 4.41
C VAL A 111 -2.81 9.70 2.94
N LEU A 112 -3.85 8.92 2.65
CA LEU A 112 -4.12 8.40 1.31
C LEU A 112 -5.47 8.94 0.82
N ARG A 113 -5.50 9.70 -0.29
CA ARG A 113 -6.73 10.34 -0.78
C ARG A 113 -6.95 10.12 -2.27
N ASN A 114 -8.20 9.95 -2.63
CA ASN A 114 -8.67 9.98 -4.02
C ASN A 114 -8.07 8.90 -4.93
N GLN A 115 -7.74 7.74 -4.38
CA GLN A 115 -7.37 6.59 -5.20
C GLN A 115 -8.60 6.05 -5.93
N THR A 116 -8.44 5.70 -7.22
CA THR A 116 -9.57 5.31 -8.08
C THR A 116 -9.91 3.83 -8.02
N ILE A 117 -8.99 2.97 -7.56
CA ILE A 117 -9.25 1.54 -7.37
C ILE A 117 -9.21 1.20 -5.87
N THR A 118 -8.07 1.29 -5.22
CA THR A 118 -7.94 1.04 -3.77
C THR A 118 -6.76 1.82 -3.20
N ALA A 119 -6.90 2.32 -1.99
CA ALA A 119 -5.82 3.09 -1.38
C ALA A 119 -4.61 2.22 -1.01
N VAL A 120 -4.87 1.00 -0.55
CA VAL A 120 -3.81 0.03 -0.22
C VAL A 120 -4.12 -1.30 -0.89
N ARG A 121 -3.23 -1.77 -1.75
CA ARG A 121 -3.22 -3.13 -2.26
C ARG A 121 -2.04 -3.88 -1.66
N HIS A 122 -2.31 -4.87 -0.84
CA HIS A 122 -1.29 -5.68 -0.20
C HIS A 122 -1.22 -7.06 -0.86
N GLN A 123 -0.11 -7.33 -1.51
CA GLN A 123 0.19 -8.58 -2.21
C GLN A 123 1.46 -9.27 -1.70
N SER A 124 2.15 -8.62 -0.78
CA SER A 124 3.35 -9.13 -0.13
C SER A 124 2.98 -10.16 0.94
N PHE A 125 3.91 -11.05 1.27
CA PHE A 125 3.79 -11.92 2.44
C PHE A 125 4.33 -11.26 3.73
N ALA A 126 4.92 -10.08 3.65
CA ALA A 126 5.43 -9.35 4.80
C ALA A 126 4.27 -8.71 5.58
N PRO A 127 4.24 -8.78 6.90
CA PRO A 127 3.24 -8.08 7.68
C PRO A 127 3.47 -6.56 7.60
N VAL A 128 2.37 -5.80 7.54
CA VAL A 128 2.42 -4.33 7.55
C VAL A 128 1.50 -3.80 8.63
N THR A 129 1.98 -2.82 9.40
CA THR A 129 1.20 -2.14 10.43
C THR A 129 1.01 -0.68 10.07
N PHE A 130 -0.23 -0.24 9.97
CA PHE A 130 -0.60 1.17 9.83
C PHE A 130 -0.94 1.74 11.20
N VAL A 131 -0.35 2.90 11.53
CA VAL A 131 -0.59 3.60 12.80
C VAL A 131 -0.85 5.09 12.54
N GLY A 132 -1.94 5.62 13.09
CA GLY A 132 -2.27 7.05 12.94
C GLY A 132 -2.49 7.43 11.47
N PHE A 133 -3.43 6.81 10.79
CA PHE A 133 -3.64 6.96 9.35
C PHE A 133 -5.00 7.57 8.99
N GLU A 134 -5.07 8.17 7.82
CA GLU A 134 -6.30 8.59 7.17
C GLU A 134 -6.36 8.06 5.74
N ILE A 135 -7.45 7.38 5.40
CA ILE A 135 -7.75 6.92 4.04
C ILE A 135 -9.10 7.50 3.61
N VAL A 136 -9.12 8.19 2.47
CA VAL A 136 -10.34 8.73 1.86
C VAL A 136 -10.37 8.33 0.39
N THR A 137 -11.24 7.39 0.02
CA THR A 137 -11.32 6.94 -1.37
C THR A 137 -11.95 8.00 -2.28
N ALA A 138 -11.69 7.91 -3.57
CA ALA A 138 -12.26 8.84 -4.55
C ALA A 138 -13.79 8.85 -4.50
N PRO A 139 -14.43 10.01 -4.78
CA PRO A 139 -15.87 10.07 -4.98
C PRO A 139 -16.32 9.08 -6.06
N GLY A 140 -17.35 8.29 -5.76
CA GLY A 140 -17.86 7.27 -6.68
C GLY A 140 -17.09 5.95 -6.67
N SER A 141 -16.05 5.79 -5.85
CA SER A 141 -15.39 4.50 -5.67
C SER A 141 -16.36 3.45 -5.10
N THR A 142 -16.41 2.28 -5.71
CA THR A 142 -17.25 1.14 -5.30
C THR A 142 -16.44 -0.02 -4.73
N THR A 143 -15.11 0.16 -4.62
CA THR A 143 -14.19 -0.86 -4.11
C THR A 143 -13.79 -0.58 -2.67
N ALA A 144 -13.34 -1.61 -1.97
CA ALA A 144 -12.77 -1.46 -0.64
C ALA A 144 -11.56 -0.52 -0.64
N ALA A 145 -11.39 0.25 0.42
CA ALA A 145 -10.25 1.13 0.59
C ALA A 145 -8.93 0.37 0.70
N VAL A 146 -8.99 -0.85 1.21
CA VAL A 146 -7.85 -1.76 1.36
C VAL A 146 -8.19 -3.12 0.78
N THR A 147 -7.30 -3.69 -0.02
CA THR A 147 -7.38 -5.07 -0.50
C THR A 147 -6.17 -5.87 -0.03
N ILE A 148 -6.43 -7.06 0.51
CA ILE A 148 -5.41 -8.05 0.82
C ILE A 148 -5.56 -9.15 -0.20
N ASP A 149 -4.76 -9.09 -1.27
CA ASP A 149 -4.81 -10.08 -2.34
C ASP A 149 -3.93 -11.29 -2.01
N PRO A 150 -4.26 -12.49 -2.52
CA PRO A 150 -3.36 -13.62 -2.40
C PRO A 150 -2.05 -13.28 -3.11
N GLY A 151 -0.99 -13.10 -2.33
CA GLY A 151 0.33 -12.76 -2.84
C GLY A 151 1.02 -13.95 -3.50
N PHE A 152 2.20 -13.71 -4.05
CA PHE A 152 3.08 -14.72 -4.65
C PHE A 152 3.30 -15.91 -3.70
N ASN A 153 2.65 -17.04 -3.96
CA ASN A 153 2.86 -18.37 -3.37
C ASN A 153 2.64 -18.58 -1.86
N GLN A 154 2.26 -17.55 -1.07
CA GLN A 154 2.17 -17.71 0.38
C GLN A 154 0.93 -16.96 0.93
N ALA A 155 -0.26 -17.37 0.53
CA ALA A 155 -1.53 -16.76 1.00
C ALA A 155 -1.70 -16.71 2.54
N ASN A 156 -0.85 -17.39 3.28
CA ASN A 156 -1.02 -17.57 4.72
C ASN A 156 -0.24 -16.57 5.59
N PHE A 157 0.56 -15.67 5.02
CA PHE A 157 1.43 -14.76 5.79
C PHE A 157 1.13 -13.28 5.60
N ALA A 158 0.34 -12.91 4.60
CA ALA A 158 -0.08 -11.53 4.40
C ALA A 158 -0.89 -11.06 5.62
N ALA A 159 -0.30 -10.25 6.47
CA ALA A 159 -0.94 -9.71 7.67
C ALA A 159 -0.95 -8.19 7.65
N LEU A 160 -2.12 -7.59 7.78
CA LEU A 160 -2.26 -6.16 7.97
C LEU A 160 -2.80 -5.84 9.35
N SER A 161 -2.18 -4.88 10.01
CA SER A 161 -2.66 -4.31 11.26
C SER A 161 -2.98 -2.83 11.07
N PHE A 162 -4.13 -2.39 11.57
CA PHE A 162 -4.60 -1.02 11.50
C PHE A 162 -4.86 -0.51 12.93
N VAL A 163 -4.16 0.54 13.32
CA VAL A 163 -4.25 1.10 14.68
C VAL A 163 -4.44 2.62 14.59
N ASP A 164 -5.42 3.13 15.32
CA ASP A 164 -5.68 4.56 15.48
C ASP A 164 -5.83 5.29 14.13
N GLY A 165 -6.89 5.01 13.39
CA GLY A 165 -7.07 5.58 12.07
C GLY A 165 -8.51 5.77 11.61
N ILE A 166 -8.63 6.35 10.43
CA ILE A 166 -9.91 6.66 9.82
C ILE A 166 -9.93 6.17 8.37
N ILE A 167 -11.03 5.52 7.98
CA ILE A 167 -11.31 5.14 6.58
C ILE A 167 -12.66 5.74 6.19
N ARG A 168 -12.66 6.58 5.15
CA ARG A 168 -13.87 7.15 4.54
C ARG A 168 -13.99 6.70 3.10
N LEU A 169 -15.07 6.02 2.79
CA LEU A 169 -15.36 5.65 1.42
C LEU A 169 -16.24 6.72 0.76
N GLY A 170 -15.78 7.26 -0.36
CA GLY A 170 -16.39 8.40 -1.05
C GLY A 170 -17.48 8.03 -2.06
N GLY A 171 -17.81 6.74 -2.22
CA GLY A 171 -18.78 6.24 -3.18
C GLY A 171 -20.05 5.67 -2.56
N ALA A 172 -20.75 4.85 -3.32
CA ALA A 172 -21.83 4.03 -2.79
C ALA A 172 -21.25 3.09 -1.70
N PRO A 173 -22.06 2.71 -0.69
CA PRO A 173 -21.57 1.84 0.37
C PRO A 173 -20.89 0.61 -0.21
N ALA A 174 -19.63 0.42 0.10
CA ALA A 174 -18.96 -0.83 -0.16
C ALA A 174 -19.33 -1.84 0.93
N VAL A 175 -19.33 -3.12 0.59
CA VAL A 175 -19.64 -4.17 1.57
C VAL A 175 -18.66 -4.11 2.76
N ALA A 176 -17.40 -3.80 2.51
CA ALA A 176 -16.39 -3.63 3.56
C ALA A 176 -15.35 -2.57 3.22
N ALA A 177 -14.76 -1.96 4.25
CA ALA A 177 -13.64 -1.04 4.09
C ALA A 177 -12.34 -1.79 3.75
N ILE A 178 -12.17 -3.01 4.25
CA ILE A 178 -11.04 -3.89 4.02
C ILE A 178 -11.54 -5.20 3.41
N ASP A 179 -11.11 -5.51 2.20
CA ASP A 179 -11.44 -6.75 1.50
C ASP A 179 -10.26 -7.73 1.54
N ASN A 180 -10.38 -8.72 2.42
CA ASN A 180 -9.37 -9.77 2.56
C ASN A 180 -9.70 -10.93 1.61
N ARG A 181 -9.04 -10.96 0.47
CA ARG A 181 -9.16 -11.99 -0.57
C ARG A 181 -8.20 -13.15 -0.39
N SER A 182 -7.35 -13.12 0.63
CA SER A 182 -6.32 -14.14 0.85
C SER A 182 -6.88 -15.51 1.29
N GLY A 183 -8.19 -15.59 1.56
CA GLY A 183 -8.85 -16.83 1.95
C GLY A 183 -8.65 -17.24 3.42
N SER A 184 -7.88 -16.50 4.20
CA SER A 184 -7.72 -16.71 5.63
C SER A 184 -8.11 -15.47 6.42
N GLY A 185 -9.19 -15.51 7.19
CA GLY A 185 -9.64 -14.42 8.05
C GLY A 185 -8.69 -14.07 9.21
N LYS A 186 -7.51 -14.68 9.25
CA LYS A 186 -6.56 -14.56 10.36
C LYS A 186 -5.57 -13.40 10.21
N ASN A 187 -5.52 -12.74 9.05
CA ASN A 187 -4.41 -11.86 8.71
C ASN A 187 -4.77 -10.37 8.76
N CYS A 188 -5.85 -10.01 9.41
CA CYS A 188 -6.23 -8.61 9.59
C CYS A 188 -6.52 -8.34 11.07
N TYR A 189 -5.86 -7.32 11.61
CA TYR A 189 -6.11 -6.80 12.94
C TYR A 189 -6.49 -5.32 12.85
N ALA A 190 -7.51 -4.90 13.58
CA ALA A 190 -7.90 -3.51 13.65
C ALA A 190 -8.20 -3.10 15.10
N ARG A 191 -7.71 -1.92 15.48
CA ARG A 191 -7.96 -1.32 16.78
C ARG A 191 -8.14 0.19 16.62
N ASN A 192 -9.20 0.74 17.19
CA ASN A 192 -9.46 2.18 17.14
C ASN A 192 -9.54 2.71 15.70
N VAL A 193 -10.24 2.00 14.81
CA VAL A 193 -10.42 2.38 13.41
C VAL A 193 -11.87 2.82 13.20
N TYR A 194 -12.05 4.06 12.77
CA TYR A 194 -13.36 4.62 12.44
C TYR A 194 -13.61 4.49 10.94
N VAL A 195 -14.76 3.92 10.59
CA VAL A 195 -15.13 3.68 9.18
C VAL A 195 -16.44 4.38 8.86
N THR A 196 -16.50 5.00 7.67
CA THR A 196 -17.74 5.53 7.10
C THR A 196 -17.84 5.14 5.63
N GLY A 197 -19.08 4.88 5.16
CA GLY A 197 -19.35 4.51 3.77
C GLY A 197 -19.09 3.03 3.45
N ALA A 198 -19.05 2.17 4.46
CA ALA A 198 -19.02 0.72 4.32
C ALA A 198 -19.97 0.07 5.33
N ASP A 199 -20.49 -1.10 4.99
CA ASP A 199 -21.39 -1.87 5.87
C ASP A 199 -20.61 -2.64 6.96
N ALA A 200 -19.36 -2.97 6.68
CA ALA A 200 -18.47 -3.67 7.60
C ALA A 200 -17.04 -3.12 7.55
N LEU A 201 -16.29 -3.31 8.63
CA LEU A 201 -14.86 -2.99 8.63
C LEU A 201 -14.07 -3.96 7.75
N VAL A 202 -14.30 -5.26 7.90
CA VAL A 202 -13.55 -6.31 7.20
C VAL A 202 -14.50 -7.31 6.55
N GLN A 203 -14.19 -7.69 5.32
CA GLN A 203 -14.76 -8.84 4.63
C GLN A 203 -13.65 -9.86 4.37
N SER A 204 -13.94 -11.15 4.58
CA SER A 204 -13.05 -12.25 4.21
C SER A 204 -13.79 -13.22 3.29
N GLY A 205 -13.31 -13.34 2.07
CA GLY A 205 -14.08 -14.01 1.03
C GLY A 205 -15.42 -13.31 0.79
N ALA A 206 -16.53 -14.06 0.73
CA ALA A 206 -17.87 -13.52 0.51
C ALA A 206 -18.61 -13.13 1.82
N GLN A 207 -17.97 -13.23 2.98
CA GLN A 207 -18.63 -13.03 4.27
C GLN A 207 -18.06 -11.83 5.04
N PRO A 208 -18.91 -10.92 5.54
CA PRO A 208 -18.48 -9.89 6.50
C PRO A 208 -17.97 -10.57 7.77
N VAL A 209 -16.85 -10.10 8.29
CA VAL A 209 -16.20 -10.71 9.47
C VAL A 209 -16.35 -9.81 10.70
N VAL A 210 -16.41 -8.50 10.53
CA VAL A 210 -16.53 -7.53 11.63
C VAL A 210 -17.36 -6.34 11.17
N SER A 211 -18.34 -5.99 11.95
CA SER A 211 -19.19 -4.79 11.80
C SER A 211 -18.84 -3.74 12.85
#